data_a33950da22f2ea59af2938edf5b1b439
#
_entry.id   a33950da22f2ea59af2938edf5b1b439
#
_cell.length_a   1.000
_cell.length_b   1.000
_cell.length_c   1.000
_cell.angle_alpha   90.00
_cell.angle_beta   90.00
_cell.angle_gamma   90.00
#
_symmetry.space_group_name_H-M   'P 1'
#
loop_
_entity.id
_entity.type
_entity.pdbx_description
1 polymer ?
#
loop_
_entity_poly.entity_id
_entity_poly.type
_entity_poly.pdbx_seq_one_letter_code
_entity_poly.pdbx_strand_id
1 'polypeptide(L)'
;MSGVKRVFVEKKKPFAVNAKELLEEIGGYLGIKTITDVRVLIRYDIENLSEETYKKALTTVFSEPPVDDVYEGTFPAGNDDFVFSVEYLPGQFDQRADSAEQCVKFFNENETPVIKTAVTYVLTGTVTDEEKNRIKEHCINPVDSRQAAEDIPETLVTEFKTPADV
;
A
#
# COMPACT_ATOMS: atom_id res chain seq x y z
N MET A 1 -14.08 -7.81 -16.48
CA MET A 1 -13.36 -8.37 -15.34
C MET A 1 -12.05 -7.66 -15.17
N SER A 2 -11.81 -7.21 -13.98
CA SER A 2 -10.54 -6.55 -13.71
C SER A 2 -9.41 -7.56 -13.69
N GLY A 3 -8.28 -7.23 -14.33
CA GLY A 3 -7.09 -8.05 -14.25
C GLY A 3 -6.21 -7.72 -13.06
N VAL A 4 -6.59 -6.75 -12.27
CA VAL A 4 -5.78 -6.29 -11.14
C VAL A 4 -6.19 -7.02 -9.88
N LYS A 5 -5.20 -7.61 -9.19
CA LYS A 5 -5.39 -8.20 -7.87
C LYS A 5 -4.74 -7.30 -6.85
N ARG A 6 -5.39 -7.09 -5.73
CA ARG A 6 -4.88 -6.25 -4.64
C ARG A 6 -4.55 -7.11 -3.44
N VAL A 7 -3.38 -6.89 -2.87
CA VAL A 7 -2.90 -7.62 -1.69
C VAL A 7 -2.40 -6.60 -0.69
N PHE A 8 -2.78 -6.78 0.57
CA PHE A 8 -2.28 -5.98 1.67
C PHE A 8 -1.39 -6.86 2.55
N VAL A 9 -0.24 -6.34 2.93
CA VAL A 9 0.70 -7.06 3.78
C VAL A 9 0.98 -6.20 5.00
N GLU A 10 0.75 -6.77 6.17
CA GLU A 10 0.90 -6.04 7.44
C GLU A 10 1.84 -6.83 8.34
N LYS A 11 2.83 -6.15 8.92
CA LYS A 11 3.69 -6.78 9.90
C LYS A 11 2.88 -7.16 11.13
N LYS A 12 3.11 -8.37 11.65
CA LYS A 12 2.52 -8.78 12.93
C LYS A 12 2.98 -7.82 14.02
N LYS A 13 2.19 -7.64 15.06
CA LYS A 13 2.42 -6.59 16.05
C LYS A 13 3.84 -6.53 16.61
N PRO A 14 4.48 -7.64 16.96
CA PRO A 14 5.85 -7.55 17.50
C PRO A 14 6.86 -6.98 16.52
N PHE A 15 6.56 -7.01 15.23
CA PHE A 15 7.46 -6.56 14.17
C PHE A 15 7.01 -5.26 13.53
N ALA A 16 5.92 -4.66 14.01
CA ALA A 16 5.30 -3.49 13.38
C ALA A 16 5.95 -2.19 13.88
N VAL A 17 7.24 -2.01 13.60
CA VAL A 17 8.03 -0.88 14.09
C VAL A 17 7.52 0.43 13.51
N ASN A 18 7.23 0.47 12.20
CA ASN A 18 6.79 1.70 11.55
C ASN A 18 5.46 2.19 12.12
N ALA A 19 4.55 1.26 12.41
CA ALA A 19 3.26 1.62 12.97
C ALA A 19 3.42 2.21 14.37
N LYS A 20 4.30 1.63 15.18
CA LYS A 20 4.57 2.14 16.53
C LYS A 20 5.18 3.51 16.49
N GLU A 21 6.14 3.72 15.60
CA GLU A 21 6.80 5.02 15.47
C GLU A 21 5.81 6.09 15.03
N LEU A 22 4.92 5.76 14.09
CA LEU A 22 3.94 6.73 13.62
C LEU A 22 2.96 7.08 14.74
N LEU A 23 2.53 6.11 15.53
CA LEU A 23 1.65 6.37 16.65
C LEU A 23 2.30 7.35 17.63
N GLU A 24 3.59 7.16 17.93
CA GLU A 24 4.32 8.06 18.81
C GLU A 24 4.46 9.46 18.20
N GLU A 25 4.69 9.54 16.90
CA GLU A 25 4.81 10.84 16.23
C GLU A 25 3.49 11.60 16.24
N ILE A 26 2.38 10.89 16.00
CA ILE A 26 1.07 11.53 16.01
C ILE A 26 0.75 12.07 17.40
N GLY A 27 1.01 11.31 18.45
CA GLY A 27 0.75 11.74 19.81
C GLY A 27 1.71 12.80 20.31
N GLY A 28 3.00 12.66 19.99
CA GLY A 28 4.04 13.55 20.49
C GLY A 28 4.26 14.77 19.60
N TYR A 29 4.55 14.55 18.33
CA TYR A 29 4.89 15.65 17.43
C TYR A 29 3.66 16.42 16.96
N LEU A 30 2.62 15.71 16.53
CA LEU A 30 1.39 16.37 16.04
C LEU A 30 0.46 16.75 17.19
N GLY A 31 0.64 16.16 18.37
CA GLY A 31 -0.18 16.47 19.53
C GLY A 31 -1.59 15.93 19.46
N ILE A 32 -1.85 14.94 18.63
CA ILE A 32 -3.18 14.34 18.48
C ILE A 32 -3.24 13.13 19.39
N LYS A 33 -3.93 13.27 20.52
CA LYS A 33 -3.93 12.27 21.59
C LYS A 33 -5.08 11.26 21.47
N THR A 34 -6.01 11.49 20.54
CA THR A 34 -7.21 10.66 20.43
C THR A 34 -6.97 9.38 19.61
N ILE A 35 -5.85 9.30 18.92
CA ILE A 35 -5.49 8.10 18.17
C ILE A 35 -4.91 7.08 19.15
N THR A 36 -5.51 5.89 19.19
CA THR A 36 -5.12 4.85 20.14
C THR A 36 -4.34 3.72 19.49
N ASP A 37 -4.42 3.58 18.17
CA ASP A 37 -3.70 2.52 17.46
C ASP A 37 -3.45 2.96 16.02
N VAL A 38 -2.35 2.48 15.46
CA VAL A 38 -1.97 2.74 14.07
C VAL A 38 -1.56 1.42 13.46
N ARG A 39 -2.06 1.17 12.25
CA ARG A 39 -1.64 0.03 11.45
C ARG A 39 -1.06 0.55 10.13
N VAL A 40 0.01 -0.07 9.67
CA VAL A 40 0.66 0.27 8.40
C VAL A 40 0.70 -0.98 7.56
N LEU A 41 0.05 -0.93 6.40
CA LEU A 41 -0.01 -2.07 5.48
C LEU A 41 0.63 -1.66 4.16
N ILE A 42 1.39 -2.59 3.56
CA ILE A 42 1.90 -2.37 2.22
C ILE A 42 0.83 -2.91 1.26
N ARG A 43 0.43 -2.08 0.31
CA ARG A 43 -0.57 -2.44 -0.69
C ARG A 43 0.14 -2.74 -2.00
N TYR A 44 -0.10 -3.94 -2.52
CA TYR A 44 0.40 -4.33 -3.83
C TYR A 44 -0.80 -4.45 -4.77
N ASP A 45 -0.74 -3.77 -5.91
CA ASP A 45 -1.68 -3.98 -7.00
C ASP A 45 -0.91 -4.70 -8.09
N ILE A 46 -1.44 -5.84 -8.53
CA ILE A 46 -0.74 -6.78 -9.40
C ILE A 46 -1.59 -7.10 -10.60
N GLU A 47 -1.00 -6.97 -11.78
CA GLU A 47 -1.69 -7.26 -13.02
C GLU A 47 -0.80 -8.13 -13.89
N ASN A 48 -1.40 -8.93 -14.77
CA ASN A 48 -0.70 -9.72 -15.77
C ASN A 48 0.17 -10.80 -15.14
N LEU A 49 -0.42 -11.52 -14.19
CA LEU A 49 0.26 -12.59 -13.50
C LEU A 49 -0.66 -13.81 -13.50
N SER A 50 -0.10 -15.00 -13.80
CA SER A 50 -0.89 -16.22 -13.78
C SER A 50 -1.33 -16.53 -12.35
N GLU A 51 -2.46 -17.22 -12.26
CA GLU A 51 -3.03 -17.58 -10.96
C GLU A 51 -2.07 -18.43 -10.15
N GLU A 52 -1.39 -19.35 -10.81
CA GLU A 52 -0.46 -20.24 -10.14
C GLU A 52 0.73 -19.49 -9.56
N THR A 53 1.33 -18.59 -10.35
CA THR A 53 2.45 -17.79 -9.88
C THR A 53 2.01 -16.80 -8.81
N TYR A 54 0.81 -16.23 -8.97
CA TYR A 54 0.27 -15.31 -7.98
C TYR A 54 0.17 -15.98 -6.61
N LYS A 55 -0.37 -17.19 -6.56
CA LYS A 55 -0.52 -17.89 -5.28
C LYS A 55 0.80 -18.21 -4.62
N LYS A 56 1.80 -18.58 -5.40
CA LYS A 56 3.15 -18.81 -4.86
C LYS A 56 3.76 -17.50 -4.36
N ALA A 57 3.52 -16.42 -5.09
CA ALA A 57 4.12 -15.13 -4.74
C ALA A 57 3.59 -14.57 -3.44
N LEU A 58 2.36 -14.93 -3.05
CA LEU A 58 1.77 -14.41 -1.81
C LEU A 58 2.66 -14.66 -0.59
N THR A 59 3.33 -15.81 -0.55
CA THR A 59 4.14 -16.19 0.61
C THR A 59 5.64 -16.18 0.36
N THR A 60 6.06 -15.78 -0.85
CA THR A 60 7.48 -15.79 -1.20
C THR A 60 7.99 -14.43 -1.69
N VAL A 61 7.13 -13.67 -2.38
CA VAL A 61 7.50 -12.37 -2.93
C VAL A 61 6.92 -11.24 -2.09
N PHE A 62 5.61 -11.33 -1.79
CA PHE A 62 4.90 -10.22 -1.17
C PHE A 62 4.96 -10.24 0.34
N SER A 63 5.23 -11.40 0.94
CA SER A 63 5.23 -11.49 2.40
C SER A 63 6.24 -12.50 2.90
N GLU A 64 6.56 -12.38 4.20
CA GLU A 64 7.30 -13.37 4.97
C GLU A 64 6.35 -13.90 6.04
N PRO A 65 5.74 -15.07 5.84
CA PRO A 65 4.66 -15.54 6.74
C PRO A 65 4.95 -15.50 8.23
N PRO A 66 6.19 -15.80 8.69
CA PRO A 66 6.44 -15.72 10.14
C PRO A 66 6.25 -14.33 10.73
N VAL A 67 6.43 -13.26 9.94
CA VAL A 67 6.39 -11.89 10.45
C VAL A 67 5.28 -11.05 9.84
N ASP A 68 4.60 -11.55 8.80
CA ASP A 68 3.59 -10.80 8.05
C ASP A 68 2.25 -11.50 8.05
N ASP A 69 1.17 -10.70 8.05
CA ASP A 69 -0.17 -11.14 7.71
C ASP A 69 -0.50 -10.64 6.31
N VAL A 70 -1.21 -11.48 5.53
CA VAL A 70 -1.56 -11.17 4.15
C VAL A 70 -3.08 -11.14 4.02
N TYR A 71 -3.59 -10.11 3.36
CA TYR A 71 -5.02 -9.97 3.10
C TYR A 71 -5.21 -9.74 1.61
N GLU A 72 -6.10 -10.50 0.99
CA GLU A 72 -6.38 -10.38 -0.44
C GLU A 72 -7.65 -9.56 -0.65
N GLY A 73 -7.54 -8.56 -1.52
CA GLY A 73 -8.67 -7.71 -1.89
C GLY A 73 -8.97 -6.61 -0.90
N THR A 74 -9.18 -6.97 0.34
CA THR A 74 -9.48 -6.04 1.41
C THR A 74 -8.85 -6.53 2.70
N PHE A 75 -8.86 -5.71 3.73
CA PHE A 75 -8.32 -6.08 5.04
C PHE A 75 -9.34 -5.70 6.11
N PRO A 76 -9.29 -6.38 7.28
CA PRO A 76 -10.23 -6.04 8.34
C PRO A 76 -9.88 -4.70 8.98
N ALA A 77 -10.90 -3.86 9.13
CA ALA A 77 -10.76 -2.56 9.80
C ALA A 77 -12.06 -2.25 10.53
N GLY A 78 -11.97 -1.41 11.55
CA GLY A 78 -13.16 -0.94 12.24
C GLY A 78 -13.93 0.05 11.39
N ASN A 79 -15.25 0.14 11.62
CA ASN A 79 -16.09 1.03 10.83
C ASN A 79 -15.71 2.49 10.99
N ASP A 80 -15.18 2.86 12.15
CA ASP A 80 -14.81 4.24 12.45
C ASP A 80 -13.33 4.51 12.25
N ASP A 81 -12.57 3.54 11.74
CA ASP A 81 -11.14 3.73 11.51
C ASP A 81 -10.92 4.73 10.38
N PHE A 82 -9.91 5.57 10.58
CA PHE A 82 -9.50 6.51 9.54
C PHE A 82 -8.47 5.80 8.65
N VAL A 83 -8.83 5.61 7.39
CA VAL A 83 -8.00 4.86 6.44
C VAL A 83 -7.63 5.78 5.27
N PHE A 84 -6.35 5.81 4.94
CA PHE A 84 -5.89 6.46 3.72
C PHE A 84 -4.64 5.76 3.21
N SER A 85 -4.37 5.91 1.93
CA SER A 85 -3.20 5.29 1.30
C SER A 85 -2.37 6.34 0.58
N VAL A 86 -1.07 6.08 0.50
CA VAL A 86 -0.10 6.99 -0.11
C VAL A 86 0.63 6.23 -1.19
N GLU A 87 0.67 6.78 -2.39
CA GLU A 87 1.37 6.16 -3.52
C GLU A 87 2.38 7.14 -4.10
N TYR A 88 3.32 6.62 -4.88
CA TYR A 88 4.27 7.47 -5.59
C TYR A 88 3.57 8.24 -6.70
N LEU A 89 4.06 9.45 -6.96
CA LEU A 89 3.59 10.24 -8.11
C LEU A 89 3.97 9.52 -9.40
N PRO A 90 3.18 9.72 -10.47
CA PRO A 90 3.54 9.16 -11.77
C PRO A 90 4.95 9.61 -12.17
N GLY A 91 5.75 8.68 -12.67
CA GLY A 91 7.12 8.95 -13.04
C GLY A 91 8.14 8.72 -11.95
N GLN A 92 7.71 8.57 -10.71
CA GLN A 92 8.62 8.21 -9.62
C GLN A 92 8.90 6.71 -9.64
N PHE A 93 10.12 6.34 -9.26
CA PHE A 93 10.52 4.94 -9.23
C PHE A 93 9.93 4.25 -8.00
N ASP A 94 9.17 3.19 -8.23
CA ASP A 94 8.61 2.37 -7.17
C ASP A 94 9.54 1.17 -6.96
N GLN A 95 10.48 1.32 -6.04
CA GLN A 95 11.50 0.30 -5.82
C GLN A 95 10.91 -1.01 -5.32
N ARG A 96 9.90 -0.93 -4.46
CA ARG A 96 9.26 -2.14 -3.92
C ARG A 96 8.56 -2.91 -5.03
N ALA A 97 7.87 -2.20 -5.92
CA ALA A 97 7.20 -2.83 -7.06
C ALA A 97 8.22 -3.47 -7.99
N ASP A 98 9.32 -2.75 -8.28
CA ASP A 98 10.36 -3.26 -9.17
C ASP A 98 10.98 -4.53 -8.59
N SER A 99 11.30 -4.53 -7.31
CA SER A 99 11.87 -5.70 -6.65
C SER A 99 10.91 -6.88 -6.71
N ALA A 100 9.61 -6.65 -6.50
CA ALA A 100 8.62 -7.70 -6.56
C ALA A 100 8.51 -8.28 -7.98
N GLU A 101 8.51 -7.42 -8.99
CA GLU A 101 8.47 -7.87 -10.39
C GLU A 101 9.67 -8.74 -10.72
N GLN A 102 10.85 -8.33 -10.27
CA GLN A 102 12.06 -9.11 -10.53
C GLN A 102 12.02 -10.45 -9.81
N CYS A 103 11.52 -10.49 -8.58
CA CYS A 103 11.40 -11.74 -7.84
C CYS A 103 10.44 -12.70 -8.53
N VAL A 104 9.33 -12.19 -9.07
CA VAL A 104 8.38 -13.02 -9.82
C VAL A 104 9.07 -13.63 -11.05
N LYS A 105 9.79 -12.81 -11.78
CA LYS A 105 10.51 -13.30 -12.97
C LYS A 105 11.57 -14.33 -12.63
N PHE A 106 12.12 -14.24 -11.43
CA PHE A 106 13.09 -15.22 -10.98
C PHE A 106 12.47 -16.61 -10.81
N PHE A 107 11.19 -16.67 -10.37
CA PHE A 107 10.47 -17.95 -10.32
C PHE A 107 10.08 -18.44 -11.70
N ASN A 108 9.63 -17.53 -12.56
CA ASN A 108 9.08 -17.89 -13.86
C ASN A 108 9.37 -16.74 -14.82
N GLU A 109 10.39 -16.93 -15.65
CA GLU A 109 10.85 -15.89 -16.56
C GLU A 109 9.84 -15.55 -17.65
N ASN A 110 8.80 -16.37 -17.81
CA ASN A 110 7.74 -16.13 -18.80
C ASN A 110 6.71 -15.13 -18.29
N GLU A 111 6.72 -14.80 -17.00
CA GLU A 111 5.77 -13.84 -16.45
C GLU A 111 6.26 -12.42 -16.73
N THR A 112 5.30 -11.54 -16.99
CA THR A 112 5.59 -10.11 -17.18
C THR A 112 4.62 -9.29 -16.33
N PRO A 113 4.71 -9.42 -14.99
CA PRO A 113 3.75 -8.74 -14.13
C PRO A 113 3.94 -7.23 -14.14
N VAL A 114 2.84 -6.52 -13.95
CA VAL A 114 2.87 -5.09 -13.67
C VAL A 114 2.43 -4.93 -12.23
N ILE A 115 3.28 -4.31 -11.42
CA ILE A 115 3.04 -4.16 -9.98
C ILE A 115 3.19 -2.70 -9.62
N LYS A 116 2.25 -2.20 -8.80
CA LYS A 116 2.35 -0.88 -8.18
C LYS A 116 2.12 -1.06 -6.70
N THR A 117 2.77 -0.22 -5.91
CA THR A 117 2.61 -0.30 -4.45
C THR A 117 2.09 1.01 -3.89
N ALA A 118 1.53 0.90 -2.71
CA ALA A 118 1.13 2.03 -1.90
C ALA A 118 1.28 1.62 -0.45
N VAL A 119 1.27 2.60 0.45
CA VAL A 119 1.26 2.33 1.89
C VAL A 119 -0.10 2.76 2.40
N THR A 120 -0.78 1.84 3.06
CA THR A 120 -2.11 2.08 3.63
C THR A 120 -1.98 2.27 5.13
N TYR A 121 -2.53 3.37 5.62
CA TYR A 121 -2.50 3.70 7.05
C TYR A 121 -3.91 3.54 7.61
N VAL A 122 -4.01 2.86 8.74
CA VAL A 122 -5.29 2.65 9.44
C VAL A 122 -5.12 3.17 10.86
N LEU A 123 -5.90 4.18 11.22
CA LEU A 123 -5.78 4.84 12.50
C LEU A 123 -7.09 4.68 13.27
N THR A 124 -6.98 4.22 14.51
CA THR A 124 -8.13 4.01 15.38
C THR A 124 -8.21 5.17 16.36
N GLY A 125 -9.37 5.82 16.41
CA GLY A 125 -9.60 6.94 17.31
C GLY A 125 -10.43 8.01 16.63
N THR A 126 -10.86 8.98 17.43
CA THR A 126 -11.67 10.08 16.93
C THR A 126 -10.77 11.23 16.50
N VAL A 127 -10.92 11.68 15.24
CA VAL A 127 -10.16 12.80 14.73
C VAL A 127 -11.06 13.75 13.98
N THR A 128 -10.75 15.04 14.06
CA THR A 128 -11.44 16.05 13.28
C THR A 128 -10.90 16.06 11.85
N ASP A 129 -11.61 16.72 10.96
CA ASP A 129 -11.14 16.84 9.57
C ASP A 129 -9.80 17.55 9.50
N GLU A 130 -9.59 18.57 10.33
CA GLU A 130 -8.31 19.26 10.39
C GLU A 130 -7.19 18.33 10.84
N GLU A 131 -7.45 17.51 11.85
CA GLU A 131 -6.48 16.55 12.33
C GLU A 131 -6.17 15.49 11.27
N LYS A 132 -7.19 15.04 10.53
CA LYS A 132 -6.97 14.11 9.42
C LYS A 132 -6.02 14.71 8.39
N ASN A 133 -6.23 15.97 8.03
CA ASN A 133 -5.37 16.64 7.06
C ASN A 133 -3.94 16.76 7.58
N ARG A 134 -3.76 17.05 8.86
CA ARG A 134 -2.44 17.14 9.45
C ARG A 134 -1.71 15.81 9.44
N ILE A 135 -2.44 14.72 9.71
CA ILE A 135 -1.86 13.38 9.66
C ILE A 135 -1.45 13.04 8.23
N LYS A 136 -2.33 13.33 7.26
CA LYS A 136 -2.00 13.08 5.85
C LYS A 136 -0.77 13.85 5.42
N GLU A 137 -0.69 15.13 5.77
CA GLU A 137 0.46 15.95 5.41
C GLU A 137 1.75 15.40 6.02
N HIS A 138 1.65 14.86 7.22
CA HIS A 138 2.81 14.25 7.87
C HIS A 138 3.28 13.00 7.15
N CYS A 139 2.35 12.21 6.61
CA CYS A 139 2.65 10.94 5.96
C CYS A 139 2.97 11.07 4.47
N ILE A 140 2.53 12.15 3.83
CA ILE A 140 2.69 12.34 2.38
C ILE A 140 3.77 13.36 2.12
N ASN A 141 4.79 12.95 1.34
CA ASN A 141 5.81 13.89 0.88
C ASN A 141 5.40 14.34 -0.52
N PRO A 142 4.92 15.58 -0.68
CA PRO A 142 4.38 16.03 -1.98
C PRO A 142 5.41 16.08 -3.09
N VAL A 143 6.69 15.97 -2.77
CA VAL A 143 7.74 15.93 -3.77
C VAL A 143 7.66 14.63 -4.58
N ASP A 144 7.32 13.51 -3.94
CA ASP A 144 7.33 12.21 -4.61
C ASP A 144 6.06 11.38 -4.41
N SER A 145 5.10 11.85 -3.61
CA SER A 145 3.96 11.03 -3.21
C SER A 145 2.67 11.83 -3.22
N ARG A 146 1.56 11.08 -3.24
CA ARG A 146 0.22 11.67 -3.16
C ARG A 146 -0.71 10.66 -2.50
N GLN A 147 -1.89 11.14 -2.09
CA GLN A 147 -2.91 10.23 -1.59
C GLN A 147 -3.44 9.38 -2.75
N ALA A 148 -3.50 8.07 -2.53
CA ALA A 148 -3.98 7.12 -3.52
C ALA A 148 -5.47 6.89 -3.36
N ALA A 149 -6.14 6.53 -4.44
CA ALA A 149 -7.53 6.08 -4.39
C ALA A 149 -7.60 4.73 -3.71
N GLU A 150 -8.71 4.47 -3.01
CA GLU A 150 -8.91 3.19 -2.34
C GLU A 150 -9.50 2.15 -3.26
N ASP A 151 -10.08 2.55 -4.39
CA ASP A 151 -10.68 1.63 -5.34
C ASP A 151 -9.61 0.86 -6.11
N ILE A 152 -9.92 -0.40 -6.44
CA ILE A 152 -9.03 -1.21 -7.26
C ILE A 152 -9.23 -0.80 -8.73
N PRO A 153 -8.17 -0.38 -9.43
CA PRO A 153 -8.32 0.05 -10.82
C PRO A 153 -8.56 -1.14 -11.73
N GLU A 154 -9.09 -0.87 -12.91
CA GLU A 154 -9.32 -1.93 -13.89
C GLU A 154 -8.01 -2.40 -14.49
N THR A 155 -7.05 -1.49 -14.66
CA THR A 155 -5.73 -1.84 -15.17
C THR A 155 -4.68 -0.92 -14.55
N LEU A 156 -3.47 -1.46 -14.40
CA LEU A 156 -2.32 -0.70 -13.95
C LEU A 156 -1.54 -0.11 -15.13
N VAL A 157 -1.82 -0.55 -16.34
CA VAL A 157 -1.15 -0.05 -17.52
C VAL A 157 -1.76 1.29 -17.88
N THR A 158 -0.98 2.35 -17.71
CA THR A 158 -1.39 3.68 -18.09
C THR A 158 -1.02 3.89 -19.53
N GLU A 159 -2.03 4.06 -20.36
CA GLU A 159 -1.76 4.41 -21.72
C GLU A 159 -1.67 5.92 -21.79
N PHE A 160 -0.50 6.40 -22.08
CA PHE A 160 -0.29 7.82 -22.27
C PHE A 160 -0.76 8.18 -23.63
N LYS A 161 -2.02 8.42 -23.71
CA LYS A 161 -2.52 8.90 -24.96
C LYS A 161 -2.36 10.34 -25.12
N THR A 162 -2.12 10.69 -24.74
CA THR A 162 -1.98 11.73 -24.91
C THR A 162 -1.63 12.35 -25.64
N PRO A 163 -1.37 12.21 -25.90
CA PRO A 163 -1.11 12.65 -26.30
C PRO A 163 -1.13 13.19 -27.02
N ALA A 164 -1.20 12.96 -27.00
CA ALA A 164 -1.16 13.22 -27.43
C ALA A 164 -1.64 13.78 -27.94
N ASP A 165 -1.90 13.70 -28.03
CA ASP A 165 -2.20 14.01 -28.27
C ASP A 165 -2.21 14.97 -28.46
N VAL A 166 -2.00 15.40 -28.45
CA VAL A 166 -1.72 16.07 -28.54
C VAL A 166 -1.52 16.42 -28.91
#